data_9078ea778de10398f9b7cf5d94d16aa8
#
_entry.id   9078ea778de10398f9b7cf5d94d16aa8
#
_cell.length_a   1.000
_cell.length_b   1.000
_cell.length_c   1.000
_cell.angle_alpha   90.00
_cell.angle_beta   90.00
_cell.angle_gamma   90.00
#
_symmetry.space_group_name_H-M   'P 1'
#
loop_
_entity.id
_entity.type
_entity.pdbx_description
1 polymer ?
#
loop_
_entity_poly.entity_id
_entity_poly.type
_entity_poly.pdbx_seq_one_letter_code
_entity_poly.pdbx_strand_id
1 'polypeptide(L)' 'MADTHVISALVKKRAELRGDIIHYKQLIATLDKDLQTIDATIKIFDVDYDISSIKPVIKILIMEKQKF' A
#
# COMPACT_ATOMS: atom_id res chain seq x y z
N MET A 1 -21.20 -21.94 27.08
CA MET A 1 -19.77 -22.18 27.04
C MET A 1 -19.24 -21.83 25.65
N ALA A 2 -18.13 -21.10 25.59
CA ALA A 2 -17.59 -20.70 24.29
C ALA A 2 -17.07 -21.92 23.52
N ASP A 3 -17.30 -21.91 22.22
CA ASP A 3 -16.77 -22.95 21.34
C ASP A 3 -15.28 -22.69 21.12
N THR A 4 -14.44 -23.56 21.65
CA THR A 4 -12.98 -23.42 21.58
C THR A 4 -12.49 -23.40 20.13
N HIS A 5 -13.10 -24.19 19.26
CA HIS A 5 -12.70 -24.23 17.84
C HIS A 5 -13.01 -22.91 17.15
N VAL A 6 -14.17 -22.33 17.43
CA VAL A 6 -14.54 -21.02 16.85
C VAL A 6 -13.59 -19.95 17.35
N ILE A 7 -13.30 -19.93 18.64
CA ILE A 7 -12.38 -18.96 19.23
C ILE A 7 -10.98 -19.10 18.61
N SER A 8 -10.49 -20.33 18.49
CA SER A 8 -9.17 -20.57 17.91
C SER A 8 -9.10 -20.11 16.47
N ALA A 9 -10.13 -20.36 15.68
CA ALA A 9 -10.18 -19.93 14.28
C ALA A 9 -10.19 -18.43 14.17
N LEU A 10 -10.94 -17.75 15.04
CA LEU A 10 -11.00 -16.30 15.03
C LEU A 10 -9.68 -15.67 15.45
N VAL A 11 -9.04 -16.24 16.46
CA VAL A 11 -7.73 -15.76 16.91
C VAL A 11 -6.69 -15.90 15.80
N LYS A 12 -6.71 -17.05 15.11
CA LYS A 12 -5.79 -17.28 13.99
C LYS A 12 -6.05 -16.26 12.86
N LYS A 13 -7.32 -16.04 12.51
CA LYS A 13 -7.67 -15.09 11.46
C LYS A 13 -7.24 -13.68 11.84
N ARG A 14 -7.45 -13.30 13.10
CA ARG A 14 -7.03 -12.01 13.59
C ARG A 14 -5.52 -11.83 13.46
N ALA A 15 -4.76 -12.86 13.82
CA ALA A 15 -3.31 -12.79 13.71
C ALA A 15 -2.86 -12.64 12.25
N GLU A 16 -3.51 -13.35 11.33
CA GLU A 16 -3.21 -13.22 9.90
C GLU A 16 -3.50 -11.81 9.39
N LEU A 17 -4.65 -11.27 9.76
CA LEU A 17 -5.01 -9.92 9.35
C LEU A 17 -4.05 -8.89 9.93
N ARG A 18 -3.66 -9.06 11.17
CA ARG A 18 -2.71 -8.16 11.81
C ARG A 18 -1.36 -8.21 11.12
N GLY A 19 -0.92 -9.41 10.74
CA GLY A 19 0.32 -9.58 9.99
C GLY A 19 0.26 -8.89 8.64
N ASP A 20 -0.86 -9.01 7.95
CA ASP A 20 -1.05 -8.33 6.66
C ASP A 20 -1.00 -6.82 6.81
N ILE A 21 -1.64 -6.28 7.85
CA ILE A 21 -1.63 -4.85 8.11
C ILE A 21 -0.19 -4.36 8.31
N ILE A 22 0.59 -5.06 9.11
CA ILE A 22 1.99 -4.69 9.36
C ILE A 22 2.78 -4.73 8.05
N HIS A 23 2.58 -5.78 7.27
CA HIS A 23 3.28 -5.95 5.98
C HIS A 23 2.96 -4.78 5.04
N TYR A 24 1.69 -4.45 4.89
CA TYR A 24 1.29 -3.39 3.97
C TYR A 24 1.73 -2.01 4.46
N LYS A 25 1.77 -1.79 5.77
CA LYS A 25 2.31 -0.54 6.31
C LYS A 25 3.78 -0.37 5.98
N GLN A 26 4.55 -1.45 6.06
CA GLN A 26 5.97 -1.43 5.70
C GLN A 26 6.14 -1.16 4.22
N LEU A 27 5.31 -1.78 3.39
CA LEU A 27 5.36 -1.57 1.95
C LEU A 27 5.04 -0.12 1.60
N ILE A 28 4.02 0.45 2.23
CA ILE A 28 3.66 1.85 2.02
C ILE A 28 4.84 2.77 2.40
N ALA A 29 5.49 2.51 3.53
CA ALA A 29 6.63 3.30 3.96
C ALA A 29 7.78 3.25 2.94
N THR A 30 8.03 2.07 2.38
CA THR A 30 9.05 1.91 1.34
C THR A 30 8.69 2.69 0.08
N LEU A 31 7.43 2.60 -0.34
CA LEU A 31 6.96 3.30 -1.53
C LEU A 31 7.00 4.82 -1.34
N ASP A 32 6.65 5.31 -0.15
CA ASP A 32 6.75 6.73 0.17
C ASP A 32 8.18 7.22 0.06
N LYS A 33 9.13 6.41 0.53
CA LYS A 33 10.54 6.75 0.45
C LYS A 33 11.00 6.82 -1.01
N ASP A 34 10.58 5.86 -1.81
CA ASP A 34 10.90 5.85 -3.24
C ASP A 34 10.31 7.07 -3.93
N LEU A 35 9.09 7.44 -3.58
CA LEU A 35 8.43 8.62 -4.13
C LEU A 35 9.22 9.87 -3.81
N GLN A 36 9.69 10.03 -2.57
CA GLN A 36 10.49 11.17 -2.17
C GLN A 36 11.78 11.26 -2.97
N THR A 37 12.39 10.11 -3.25
CA THR A 37 13.61 10.05 -4.06
C THR A 37 13.35 10.54 -5.48
N ILE A 38 12.25 10.09 -6.08
CA ILE A 38 11.86 10.52 -7.43
C ILE A 38 11.55 12.01 -7.45
N ASP A 39 10.81 12.52 -6.46
CA ASP A 39 10.49 13.92 -6.37
C ASP A 39 11.76 14.78 -6.29
N ALA A 40 12.72 14.34 -5.47
CA ALA A 40 14.00 15.04 -5.36
C ALA A 40 14.76 15.02 -6.68
N THR A 41 14.70 13.90 -7.41
CA THR A 41 15.37 13.76 -8.70
C THR A 41 14.76 14.70 -9.73
N ILE A 42 13.43 14.80 -9.77
CA ILE A 42 12.75 15.73 -10.67
C ILE A 42 13.21 17.15 -10.40
N LYS A 43 13.32 17.53 -9.13
CA LYS A 43 13.76 18.88 -8.75
C LYS A 43 15.21 19.16 -9.16
N ILE A 44 16.05 18.14 -9.26
CA ILE A 44 17.41 18.30 -9.73
C ILE A 44 17.43 18.68 -11.21
N PHE A 45 16.56 18.05 -12.01
CA PHE A 45 16.51 18.30 -13.45
C PHE A 45 15.70 19.54 -13.81
N ASP A 46 14.65 19.85 -13.03
CA ASP A 46 13.80 21.00 -13.26
C ASP A 46 13.29 21.53 -11.93
N VAL A 47 14.00 22.48 -11.38
CA VAL A 47 13.70 23.03 -10.04
C VAL A 47 12.33 23.70 -9.98
N ASP A 48 11.81 24.14 -11.11
CA ASP A 48 10.52 24.84 -11.17
C ASP A 48 9.36 23.89 -11.48
N TYR A 49 9.62 22.61 -11.67
CA TYR A 49 8.54 21.68 -11.99
C TYR A 49 7.54 21.56 -10.85
N ASP A 50 6.26 21.63 -11.20
CA ASP A 50 5.19 21.50 -10.21
C ASP A 50 4.85 20.03 -10.01
N ILE A 51 5.43 19.43 -8.98
CA ILE A 51 5.23 18.01 -8.67
C ILE A 51 3.77 17.73 -8.33
N SER A 52 3.07 18.70 -7.74
CA SER A 52 1.67 18.50 -7.37
C SER A 52 0.76 18.31 -8.58
N SER A 53 1.23 18.64 -9.78
CA SER A 53 0.46 18.45 -11.01
C SER A 53 0.52 17.01 -11.52
N ILE A 54 1.41 16.18 -10.97
CA ILE A 54 1.54 14.78 -11.40
C ILE A 54 0.42 13.96 -10.79
N LYS A 55 -0.34 13.29 -11.65
CA LYS A 55 -1.47 12.48 -11.20
C LYS A 55 -1.04 11.04 -10.94
N PRO A 56 -1.55 10.41 -9.86
CA PRO A 56 -1.24 9.01 -9.60
C PRO A 56 -1.77 8.10 -10.70
N VAL A 57 -1.03 7.03 -10.95
CA VAL A 57 -1.50 5.96 -11.83
C VAL A 57 -2.07 4.86 -10.96
N ILE A 58 -3.35 4.58 -11.14
CA ILE A 58 -4.04 3.59 -10.31
C ILE A 58 -4.18 2.28 -11.09
N LYS A 59 -3.25 1.38 -10.83
CA LYS A 59 -3.17 0.13 -11.59
C LYS A 59 -4.22 -0.90 -11.18
N ILE A 60 -4.64 -0.84 -9.93
CA ILE A 60 -5.63 -1.80 -9.42
C ILE A 60 -6.94 -1.70 -10.18
N LEU A 61 -7.39 -0.49 -10.47
CA LEU A 61 -8.63 -0.29 -11.22
C LEU A 61 -8.54 -0.89 -12.62
N ILE A 62 -7.37 -0.78 -13.23
CA ILE A 62 -7.16 -1.36 -14.56
C ILE A 62 -7.27 -2.88 -14.49
N MET A 63 -6.70 -3.48 -13.48
CA MET A 63 -6.77 -4.93 -13.30
C MET A 63 -8.18 -5.42 -13.10
N GLU A 64 -8.98 -4.70 -12.34
CA GLU A 64 -10.36 -5.07 -12.10
C GLU A 64 -11.19 -5.02 -13.36
N LYS A 65 -10.94 -4.04 -14.20
CA LYS A 65 -11.65 -3.93 -15.47
C LYS A 65 -11.34 -5.06 -16.43
N GLN A 66 -10.18 -5.66 -16.31
CA GLN A 66 -9.77 -6.74 -17.17
C GLN A 66 -10.49 -8.05 -16.88
N LYS A 67 -11.26 -8.12 -15.83
CA LYS A 67 -12.03 -9.31 -15.50
C LYS A 67 -13.21 -9.54 -16.42
N PHE A 68 -13.56 -8.60 -17.21
CA PHE A 68 -14.70 -8.70 -18.11
C PHE A 68 -14.31 -9.07 -19.50
#